data_81b9890608fe43fc1a9bc953f7420eb8
#
_entry.id   81b9890608fe43fc1a9bc953f7420eb8
#
_cell.length_a   1.000
_cell.length_b   1.000
_cell.length_c   1.000
_cell.angle_alpha   90.00
_cell.angle_beta   90.00
_cell.angle_gamma   90.00
#
_symmetry.space_group_name_H-M   'P 1'
#
loop_
_entity.id
_entity.type
_entity.pdbx_description
1 polymer ?
#
loop_
_entity_poly.entity_id
_entity_poly.type
_entity_poly.pdbx_seq_one_letter_code
_entity_poly.pdbx_strand_id
1 'polypeptide(L)'
;MTLLIVIIVLALVFDYINGFHDAANSIATIVATKVLTPFQAVLWAAFFNFLAYWVFGFGVADTVAKTAKTDSINLTVILSGVIAAIIWNLITWWKGIPSSSSHTLIGGFAGAAIAHAISVHGFSDYFVVEDGVQLTKHWYNIVNWYKPGENGSLPSGVSVIIAFIVLAPLLGMIISYFISLWLMYSSRKNSLPKILTVVLMLLVLWFLSKVLVGYENIKKPRFESPFWSVICEPSNIKWSLVAIIFYSVALFNLVFSSLSTSKAEKVLKKMQLLSSASFSLGHGGNDSQKVMGIIAAAVAVYLNTHPHANMSMGWLDLNVVLPSDKNGVKIDGQMPSWIPLACYSAIALGTLSGGWKIIKTMGSKITKVTAYEGVVAESAGALTLFITEHFKIPVSTTHTITGSIIGVGVTKRVSAVRWGVTVKLLWAWIFTIPVSALIAALIYYLLKFFM
;
A
#
# COMPACT_ATOMS: atom_id res chain seq x y z
N MET A 1 1.66 30.09 0.22
CA MET A 1 0.38 29.41 -0.06
C MET A 1 0.31 28.83 -1.48
N THR A 2 0.59 29.59 -2.54
CA THR A 2 0.52 29.12 -3.94
C THR A 2 1.33 27.84 -4.19
N LEU A 3 2.57 27.78 -3.72
CA LEU A 3 3.43 26.60 -3.87
C LEU A 3 2.86 25.36 -3.15
N LEU A 4 2.27 25.55 -1.96
CA LEU A 4 1.60 24.47 -1.23
C LEU A 4 0.42 23.90 -2.04
N ILE A 5 -0.42 24.77 -2.62
CA ILE A 5 -1.54 24.34 -3.47
C ILE A 5 -1.04 23.58 -4.70
N VAL A 6 0.02 24.07 -5.34
CA VAL A 6 0.65 23.37 -6.49
C VAL A 6 1.12 21.97 -6.09
N ILE A 7 1.76 21.83 -4.92
CA ILE A 7 2.19 20.51 -4.41
C ILE A 7 1.00 19.60 -4.18
N ILE A 8 -0.08 20.09 -3.57
CA ILE A 8 -1.31 19.30 -3.34
C ILE A 8 -1.90 18.80 -4.66
N VAL A 9 -2.01 19.69 -5.64
CA VAL A 9 -2.52 19.33 -6.98
C VAL A 9 -1.63 18.26 -7.63
N LEU A 10 -0.30 18.45 -7.60
CA LEU A 10 0.63 17.47 -8.17
C LEU A 10 0.64 16.15 -7.39
N ALA A 11 0.41 16.18 -6.09
CA ALA A 11 0.25 14.95 -5.29
C ALA A 11 -1.01 14.18 -5.72
N LEU A 12 -2.12 14.85 -5.99
CA LEU A 12 -3.33 14.21 -6.53
C LEU A 12 -3.14 13.71 -7.97
N VAL A 13 -2.39 14.45 -8.80
CA VAL A 13 -1.98 13.98 -10.15
C VAL A 13 -1.10 12.74 -10.04
N PHE A 14 -0.17 12.71 -9.08
CA PHE A 14 0.64 11.51 -8.81
C PHE A 14 -0.26 10.34 -8.40
N ASP A 15 -1.28 10.55 -7.55
CA ASP A 15 -2.20 9.49 -7.12
C ASP A 15 -3.04 8.94 -8.28
N TYR A 16 -3.49 9.82 -9.18
CA TYR A 16 -4.13 9.42 -10.44
C TYR A 16 -3.18 8.57 -11.31
N ILE A 17 -1.93 9.00 -11.48
CA ILE A 17 -0.90 8.27 -12.22
C ILE A 17 -0.61 6.92 -11.56
N ASN A 18 -0.52 6.89 -10.23
CA ASN A 18 -0.39 5.67 -9.45
C ASN A 18 -1.55 4.72 -9.72
N GLY A 19 -2.79 5.22 -9.70
CA GLY A 19 -3.99 4.44 -9.98
C GLY A 19 -3.95 3.73 -11.33
N PHE A 20 -3.55 4.40 -12.42
CA PHE A 20 -3.47 3.73 -13.72
C PHE A 20 -2.21 2.89 -13.92
N HIS A 21 -1.08 3.29 -13.31
CA HIS A 21 0.16 2.51 -13.32
C HIS A 21 -0.06 1.18 -12.62
N ASP A 22 -0.64 1.23 -11.43
CA ASP A 22 -0.81 0.09 -10.54
C ASP A 22 -2.18 -0.62 -10.68
N ALA A 23 -3.04 -0.17 -11.62
CA ALA A 23 -4.27 -0.88 -11.98
C ALA A 23 -4.01 -2.38 -12.25
N ALA A 24 -2.85 -2.70 -12.83
CA ALA A 24 -2.44 -4.08 -13.09
C ALA A 24 -2.38 -4.95 -11.83
N ASN A 25 -2.06 -4.39 -10.67
CA ASN A 25 -1.98 -5.12 -9.43
C ASN A 25 -3.34 -5.71 -9.04
N SER A 26 -4.41 -4.95 -9.28
CA SER A 26 -5.78 -5.32 -8.94
C SER A 26 -6.49 -6.15 -10.02
N ILE A 27 -6.11 -5.98 -11.31
CA ILE A 27 -6.93 -6.56 -12.40
C ILE A 27 -6.19 -7.56 -13.29
N ALA A 28 -4.86 -7.67 -13.22
CA ALA A 28 -4.12 -8.53 -14.14
C ALA A 28 -4.54 -10.00 -14.04
N THR A 29 -4.78 -10.50 -12.84
CA THR A 29 -5.21 -11.87 -12.57
C THR A 29 -6.63 -12.11 -13.08
N ILE A 30 -7.59 -11.27 -12.72
CA ILE A 30 -9.02 -11.45 -13.05
C ILE A 30 -9.30 -11.29 -14.56
N VAL A 31 -8.51 -10.45 -15.25
CA VAL A 31 -8.53 -10.33 -16.71
C VAL A 31 -7.89 -11.55 -17.38
N ALA A 32 -6.73 -12.03 -16.84
CA ALA A 32 -6.04 -13.21 -17.38
C ALA A 32 -6.88 -14.49 -17.27
N THR A 33 -7.67 -14.62 -16.22
CA THR A 33 -8.58 -15.75 -15.97
C THR A 33 -9.90 -15.63 -16.70
N LYS A 34 -10.17 -14.49 -17.35
CA LYS A 34 -11.42 -14.19 -18.06
C LYS A 34 -12.66 -14.27 -17.16
N VAL A 35 -12.55 -13.95 -15.89
CA VAL A 35 -13.69 -13.85 -14.97
C VAL A 35 -14.47 -12.57 -15.24
N LEU A 36 -13.76 -11.48 -15.50
CA LEU A 36 -14.32 -10.21 -15.96
C LEU A 36 -13.70 -9.82 -17.30
N THR A 37 -14.47 -9.09 -18.12
CA THR A 37 -13.90 -8.40 -19.28
C THR A 37 -12.96 -7.28 -18.81
N PRO A 38 -12.00 -6.82 -19.64
CA PRO A 38 -11.09 -5.74 -19.27
C PRO A 38 -11.81 -4.50 -18.71
N PHE A 39 -12.89 -4.07 -19.34
CA PHE A 39 -13.67 -2.91 -18.89
C PHE A 39 -14.37 -3.17 -17.55
N GLN A 40 -14.99 -4.34 -17.37
CA GLN A 40 -15.59 -4.71 -16.09
C GLN A 40 -14.56 -4.79 -14.96
N ALA A 41 -13.35 -5.27 -15.27
CA ALA A 41 -12.27 -5.40 -14.29
C ALA A 41 -11.79 -4.04 -13.77
N VAL A 42 -11.62 -3.03 -14.66
CA VAL A 42 -11.23 -1.68 -14.21
C VAL A 42 -12.35 -1.01 -13.42
N LEU A 43 -13.61 -1.18 -13.80
CA LEU A 43 -14.75 -0.67 -13.02
C LEU A 43 -14.81 -1.31 -11.63
N TRP A 44 -14.64 -2.62 -11.56
CA TRP A 44 -14.61 -3.40 -10.31
C TRP A 44 -13.50 -2.92 -9.38
N ALA A 45 -12.28 -2.86 -9.89
CA ALA A 45 -11.13 -2.44 -9.10
C ALA A 45 -11.24 -0.97 -8.66
N ALA A 46 -11.65 -0.06 -9.54
CA ALA A 46 -11.82 1.35 -9.23
C ALA A 46 -12.88 1.57 -8.14
N PHE A 47 -14.00 0.84 -8.21
CA PHE A 47 -15.04 0.90 -7.19
C PHE A 47 -14.50 0.49 -5.81
N PHE A 48 -13.75 -0.63 -5.72
CA PHE A 48 -13.21 -1.09 -4.44
C PHE A 48 -12.02 -0.25 -3.97
N ASN A 49 -11.20 0.31 -4.88
CA ASN A 49 -10.19 1.30 -4.51
C ASN A 49 -10.82 2.54 -3.86
N PHE A 50 -11.93 3.03 -4.40
CA PHE A 50 -12.67 4.15 -3.81
C PHE A 50 -13.32 3.77 -2.47
N LEU A 51 -13.93 2.57 -2.41
CA LEU A 51 -14.59 2.07 -1.20
C LEU A 51 -13.62 1.96 0.00
N ALA A 52 -12.32 1.84 -0.26
CA ALA A 52 -11.29 1.82 0.75
C ALA A 52 -11.27 3.07 1.66
N TYR A 53 -11.83 4.20 1.21
CA TYR A 53 -12.05 5.41 2.01
C TYR A 53 -12.79 5.14 3.33
N TRP A 54 -13.79 4.25 3.32
CA TRP A 54 -14.57 3.92 4.52
C TRP A 54 -13.96 2.81 5.38
N VAL A 55 -12.96 2.11 4.83
CA VAL A 55 -12.32 0.94 5.47
C VAL A 55 -11.04 1.29 6.20
N PHE A 56 -10.23 2.18 5.63
CA PHE A 56 -8.89 2.47 6.12
C PHE A 56 -8.81 3.84 6.81
N GLY A 57 -7.91 3.92 7.82
CA GLY A 57 -7.56 5.17 8.50
C GLY A 57 -6.32 5.83 7.89
N PHE A 58 -5.48 6.47 8.71
CA PHE A 58 -4.33 7.28 8.28
C PHE A 58 -2.97 6.72 8.73
N GLY A 59 -2.90 5.44 9.11
CA GLY A 59 -1.69 4.87 9.72
C GLY A 59 -0.46 4.90 8.82
N VAL A 60 -0.61 4.56 7.53
CA VAL A 60 0.48 4.59 6.55
C VAL A 60 0.82 6.03 6.15
N ALA A 61 -0.15 6.95 6.14
CA ALA A 61 0.08 8.36 5.85
C ALA A 61 1.10 8.99 6.80
N ASP A 62 0.97 8.73 8.10
CA ASP A 62 1.91 9.21 9.11
C ASP A 62 3.35 8.71 8.87
N THR A 63 3.51 7.42 8.52
CA THR A 63 4.83 6.86 8.23
C THR A 63 5.48 7.50 7.01
N VAL A 64 4.72 7.79 5.96
CA VAL A 64 5.22 8.45 4.75
C VAL A 64 5.55 9.92 5.02
N ALA A 65 4.70 10.63 5.76
CA ALA A 65 4.96 12.03 6.14
C ALA A 65 6.28 12.18 6.91
N LYS A 66 6.67 11.18 7.67
CA LYS A 66 7.90 11.14 8.48
C LYS A 66 9.12 10.59 7.74
N THR A 67 9.08 10.37 6.42
CA THR A 67 10.23 9.86 5.64
C THR A 67 11.43 10.81 5.70
N ALA A 68 11.21 12.12 5.65
CA ALA A 68 12.22 13.15 5.90
C ALA A 68 11.82 14.00 7.11
N LYS A 69 12.81 14.63 7.73
CA LYS A 69 12.56 15.53 8.89
C LYS A 69 11.92 16.82 8.39
N THR A 70 10.64 16.97 8.64
CA THR A 70 9.84 18.12 8.18
C THR A 70 10.36 19.48 8.68
N ASP A 71 11.08 19.47 9.81
CA ASP A 71 11.70 20.70 10.37
C ASP A 71 12.98 21.13 9.62
N SER A 72 13.52 20.23 8.80
CA SER A 72 14.81 20.42 8.13
C SER A 72 14.69 20.50 6.60
N ILE A 73 13.48 20.41 6.04
CA ILE A 73 13.22 20.50 4.61
C ILE A 73 12.30 21.66 4.27
N ASN A 74 12.26 22.03 3.01
CA ASN A 74 11.38 23.06 2.49
C ASN A 74 10.40 22.50 1.45
N LEU A 75 9.45 23.31 1.02
CA LEU A 75 8.44 22.91 0.02
C LEU A 75 9.05 22.51 -1.33
N THR A 76 10.20 23.08 -1.70
CA THR A 76 10.92 22.73 -2.94
C THR A 76 11.40 21.28 -2.91
N VAL A 77 11.78 20.75 -1.74
CA VAL A 77 12.14 19.34 -1.55
C VAL A 77 10.94 18.45 -1.87
N ILE A 78 9.78 18.77 -1.30
CA ILE A 78 8.55 17.99 -1.50
C ILE A 78 8.13 18.04 -2.97
N LEU A 79 8.13 19.24 -3.57
CA LEU A 79 7.82 19.43 -4.98
C LEU A 79 8.73 18.59 -5.88
N SER A 80 10.03 18.63 -5.63
CA SER A 80 11.03 17.86 -6.40
C SER A 80 10.80 16.35 -6.29
N GLY A 81 10.48 15.86 -5.09
CA GLY A 81 10.16 14.45 -4.84
C GLY A 81 8.92 13.99 -5.60
N VAL A 82 7.86 14.79 -5.57
CA VAL A 82 6.59 14.46 -6.27
C VAL A 82 6.79 14.48 -7.79
N ILE A 83 7.46 15.49 -8.33
CA ILE A 83 7.76 15.57 -9.79
C ILE A 83 8.60 14.37 -10.23
N ALA A 84 9.63 14.01 -9.47
CA ALA A 84 10.47 12.84 -9.77
C ALA A 84 9.66 11.55 -9.77
N ALA A 85 8.75 11.42 -8.81
CA ALA A 85 7.86 10.26 -8.73
C ALA A 85 6.92 10.17 -9.93
N ILE A 86 6.34 11.27 -10.37
CA ILE A 86 5.52 11.34 -11.59
C ILE A 86 6.35 10.91 -12.81
N ILE A 87 7.53 11.50 -13.00
CA ILE A 87 8.39 11.20 -14.16
C ILE A 87 8.76 9.71 -14.20
N TRP A 88 9.21 9.14 -13.06
CA TRP A 88 9.62 7.74 -13.03
C TRP A 88 8.45 6.77 -13.26
N ASN A 89 7.26 7.04 -12.67
CA ASN A 89 6.08 6.24 -12.91
C ASN A 89 5.63 6.29 -14.38
N LEU A 90 5.70 7.44 -15.03
CA LEU A 90 5.39 7.56 -16.46
C LEU A 90 6.39 6.80 -17.34
N ILE A 91 7.69 6.85 -17.03
CA ILE A 91 8.72 6.10 -17.75
C ILE A 91 8.50 4.59 -17.63
N THR A 92 8.28 4.09 -16.41
CA THR A 92 8.08 2.65 -16.15
C THR A 92 6.76 2.16 -16.75
N TRP A 93 5.69 2.95 -16.67
CA TRP A 93 4.44 2.66 -17.35
C TRP A 93 4.61 2.57 -18.88
N TRP A 94 5.29 3.55 -19.47
CA TRP A 94 5.55 3.55 -20.91
C TRP A 94 6.34 2.31 -21.38
N LYS A 95 7.30 1.89 -20.57
CA LYS A 95 8.09 0.66 -20.81
C LYS A 95 7.33 -0.63 -20.47
N GLY A 96 6.18 -0.54 -19.80
CA GLY A 96 5.41 -1.70 -19.32
C GLY A 96 6.12 -2.50 -18.22
N ILE A 97 6.91 -1.80 -17.40
CA ILE A 97 7.67 -2.36 -16.28
C ILE A 97 6.83 -2.16 -15.01
N PRO A 98 6.35 -3.23 -14.34
CA PRO A 98 5.67 -3.12 -13.06
C PRO A 98 6.69 -2.75 -11.98
N SER A 99 6.81 -1.47 -11.70
CA SER A 99 7.61 -0.90 -10.62
C SER A 99 6.73 -0.50 -9.44
N SER A 100 7.33 -0.05 -8.35
CA SER A 100 6.61 0.38 -7.15
C SER A 100 6.48 1.89 -7.11
N SER A 101 5.28 2.41 -7.24
CA SER A 101 4.97 3.83 -7.06
C SER A 101 5.34 4.33 -5.67
N SER A 102 5.19 3.47 -4.65
CA SER A 102 5.58 3.77 -3.26
C SER A 102 7.08 3.98 -3.11
N HIS A 103 7.89 3.10 -3.69
CA HIS A 103 9.35 3.22 -3.64
C HIS A 103 9.84 4.41 -4.45
N THR A 104 9.18 4.70 -5.57
CA THR A 104 9.46 5.87 -6.39
C THR A 104 9.29 7.16 -5.58
N LEU A 105 8.21 7.23 -4.81
CA LEU A 105 7.89 8.37 -3.98
C LEU A 105 8.90 8.55 -2.84
N ILE A 106 9.20 7.48 -2.11
CA ILE A 106 10.15 7.50 -0.99
C ILE A 106 11.56 7.83 -1.48
N GLY A 107 11.98 7.24 -2.61
CA GLY A 107 13.24 7.58 -3.26
C GLY A 107 13.31 9.04 -3.68
N GLY A 108 12.24 9.56 -4.28
CA GLY A 108 12.12 10.96 -4.65
C GLY A 108 12.26 11.90 -3.46
N PHE A 109 11.54 11.62 -2.37
CA PHE A 109 11.64 12.42 -1.13
C PHE A 109 13.03 12.38 -0.52
N ALA A 110 13.60 11.18 -0.36
CA ALA A 110 14.92 11.01 0.23
C ALA A 110 16.01 11.69 -0.62
N GLY A 111 15.96 11.53 -1.94
CA GLY A 111 16.93 12.15 -2.86
C GLY A 111 16.86 13.66 -2.87
N ALA A 112 15.66 14.25 -2.90
CA ALA A 112 15.49 15.70 -2.83
C ALA A 112 15.93 16.26 -1.48
N ALA A 113 15.62 15.56 -0.37
CA ALA A 113 16.05 15.97 0.97
C ALA A 113 17.57 15.93 1.12
N ILE A 114 18.23 14.89 0.62
CA ILE A 114 19.70 14.78 0.61
C ILE A 114 20.31 15.91 -0.25
N ALA A 115 19.77 16.18 -1.45
CA ALA A 115 20.22 17.27 -2.29
C ALA A 115 20.08 18.62 -1.60
N HIS A 116 18.98 18.82 -0.85
CA HIS A 116 18.78 20.02 -0.02
C HIS A 116 19.87 20.14 1.05
N ALA A 117 20.11 19.09 1.85
CA ALA A 117 21.12 19.10 2.89
C ALA A 117 22.52 19.39 2.34
N ILE A 118 22.91 18.73 1.25
CA ILE A 118 24.19 18.99 0.58
C ILE A 118 24.25 20.43 0.07
N SER A 119 23.16 20.98 -0.44
CA SER A 119 23.13 22.36 -0.95
C SER A 119 23.23 23.44 0.12
N VAL A 120 22.92 23.11 1.39
CA VAL A 120 22.95 24.02 2.54
C VAL A 120 24.24 23.84 3.34
N HIS A 121 24.65 22.60 3.59
CA HIS A 121 25.74 22.26 4.51
C HIS A 121 26.99 21.71 3.79
N GLY A 122 26.91 21.45 2.47
CA GLY A 122 27.97 20.72 1.75
C GLY A 122 27.97 19.24 2.14
N PHE A 123 29.12 18.58 1.95
CA PHE A 123 29.37 17.20 2.40
C PHE A 123 29.97 17.14 3.81
N SER A 124 30.11 18.28 4.48
CA SER A 124 30.66 18.38 5.81
C SER A 124 29.59 18.11 6.87
N ASP A 125 30.05 17.67 8.05
CA ASP A 125 29.21 17.58 9.22
C ASP A 125 28.77 18.98 9.68
N TYR A 126 27.55 19.07 10.20
CA TYR A 126 27.01 20.31 10.71
C TYR A 126 26.46 20.13 12.12
N PHE A 127 26.38 21.21 12.88
CA PHE A 127 25.95 21.18 14.27
C PHE A 127 24.52 21.69 14.38
N VAL A 128 23.72 20.97 15.16
CA VAL A 128 22.33 21.37 15.51
C VAL A 128 22.21 21.30 17.04
N VAL A 129 21.56 22.29 17.62
CA VAL A 129 21.23 22.28 19.04
C VAL A 129 19.82 21.71 19.21
N GLU A 130 19.71 20.53 19.81
CA GLU A 130 18.44 19.90 20.17
C GLU A 130 18.40 19.77 21.69
N ASP A 131 17.34 20.31 22.32
CA ASP A 131 17.14 20.30 23.79
C ASP A 131 18.35 20.84 24.58
N GLY A 132 19.03 21.86 24.04
CA GLY A 132 20.22 22.46 24.65
C GLY A 132 21.52 21.67 24.47
N VAL A 133 21.50 20.54 23.78
CA VAL A 133 22.67 19.70 23.49
C VAL A 133 23.10 19.93 22.03
N GLN A 134 24.38 20.24 21.85
CA GLN A 134 24.95 20.34 20.50
C GLN A 134 25.20 18.95 19.94
N LEU A 135 24.48 18.60 18.87
CA LEU A 135 24.59 17.32 18.17
C LEU A 135 25.27 17.51 16.81
N THR A 136 26.24 16.65 16.51
CA THR A 136 26.84 16.57 15.17
C THR A 136 25.91 15.78 14.26
N LYS A 137 25.51 16.35 13.14
CA LYS A 137 24.68 15.70 12.12
C LYS A 137 25.42 15.66 10.80
N HIS A 138 25.25 14.54 10.08
CA HIS A 138 25.73 14.38 8.71
C HIS A 138 24.65 14.79 7.71
N TRP A 139 25.04 15.18 6.52
CA TRP A 139 24.12 15.59 5.45
C TRP A 139 23.03 14.55 5.14
N TYR A 140 23.29 13.27 5.32
CA TYR A 140 22.30 12.19 5.13
C TYR A 140 21.34 12.03 6.31
N ASN A 141 21.58 12.63 7.47
CA ASN A 141 20.71 12.52 8.65
C ASN A 141 19.39 13.29 8.52
N ILE A 142 19.21 14.04 7.43
CA ILE A 142 17.94 14.67 7.06
C ILE A 142 16.85 13.65 6.74
N VAL A 143 17.25 12.45 6.29
CA VAL A 143 16.36 11.32 6.03
C VAL A 143 16.23 10.48 7.30
N ASN A 144 15.02 10.09 7.63
CA ASN A 144 14.75 9.16 8.73
C ASN A 144 15.06 7.73 8.29
N TRP A 145 16.34 7.36 8.40
CA TRP A 145 16.79 6.02 7.97
C TRP A 145 16.22 4.91 8.82
N TYR A 146 16.25 5.08 10.13
CA TYR A 146 15.77 4.07 11.07
C TYR A 146 15.34 4.73 12.38
N LYS A 147 14.14 4.42 12.82
CA LYS A 147 13.62 4.77 14.14
C LYS A 147 13.21 3.48 14.83
N PRO A 148 13.79 3.14 15.99
CA PRO A 148 13.37 1.98 16.76
C PRO A 148 11.90 2.11 17.16
N GLY A 149 11.23 0.98 17.30
CA GLY A 149 9.85 0.95 17.78
C GLY A 149 9.81 1.29 19.28
N GLU A 150 8.87 2.12 19.67
CA GLU A 150 8.60 2.47 21.06
C GLU A 150 7.27 1.86 21.51
N ASN A 151 7.14 1.49 22.79
CA ASN A 151 5.88 0.98 23.37
C ASN A 151 5.23 -0.20 22.58
N GLY A 152 6.05 -1.14 22.08
CA GLY A 152 5.57 -2.30 21.33
C GLY A 152 5.23 -2.04 19.86
N SER A 153 5.48 -0.84 19.35
CA SER A 153 5.40 -0.55 17.92
C SER A 153 6.58 -1.16 17.15
N LEU A 154 6.38 -1.46 15.87
CA LEU A 154 7.48 -1.90 15.00
C LEU A 154 8.41 -0.73 14.65
N PRO A 155 9.69 -1.01 14.33
CA PRO A 155 10.60 0.01 13.84
C PRO A 155 10.08 0.63 12.52
N SER A 156 10.46 1.87 12.27
CA SER A 156 10.05 2.64 11.09
C SER A 156 11.25 3.30 10.42
N GLY A 157 11.03 3.95 9.28
CA GLY A 157 12.05 4.65 8.50
C GLY A 157 12.35 3.99 7.17
N VAL A 158 13.19 4.65 6.37
CA VAL A 158 13.50 4.25 4.99
C VAL A 158 14.15 2.86 4.92
N SER A 159 15.00 2.50 5.90
CA SER A 159 15.64 1.18 5.96
C SER A 159 14.61 0.03 6.09
N VAL A 160 13.56 0.26 6.87
CA VAL A 160 12.46 -0.73 7.00
C VAL A 160 11.74 -0.89 5.66
N ILE A 161 11.47 0.22 4.96
CA ILE A 161 10.82 0.17 3.64
C ILE A 161 11.70 -0.55 2.62
N ILE A 162 13.01 -0.31 2.63
CA ILE A 162 13.99 -1.04 1.79
C ILE A 162 13.95 -2.54 2.11
N ALA A 163 13.90 -2.93 3.38
CA ALA A 163 13.78 -4.34 3.77
C ALA A 163 12.48 -4.97 3.21
N PHE A 164 11.38 -4.20 3.19
CA PHE A 164 10.11 -4.67 2.64
C PHE A 164 10.07 -4.75 1.10
N ILE A 165 11.10 -4.29 0.36
CA ILE A 165 11.28 -4.62 -1.06
C ILE A 165 11.36 -6.15 -1.23
N VAL A 166 12.02 -6.83 -0.30
CA VAL A 166 12.19 -8.29 -0.31
C VAL A 166 11.14 -8.99 0.56
N LEU A 167 10.83 -8.45 1.74
CA LEU A 167 9.93 -9.10 2.69
C LEU A 167 8.48 -9.15 2.19
N ALA A 168 7.96 -8.09 1.55
CA ALA A 168 6.58 -8.07 1.09
C ALA A 168 6.29 -9.13 0.01
N PRO A 169 7.09 -9.25 -1.08
CA PRO A 169 6.88 -10.34 -2.03
C PRO A 169 7.13 -11.73 -1.43
N LEU A 170 8.07 -11.88 -0.48
CA LEU A 170 8.27 -13.15 0.22
C LEU A 170 7.05 -13.54 1.07
N LEU A 171 6.47 -12.60 1.81
CA LEU A 171 5.25 -12.84 2.57
C LEU A 171 4.10 -13.25 1.64
N GLY A 172 3.86 -12.50 0.56
CA GLY A 172 2.86 -12.85 -0.43
C GLY A 172 3.10 -14.24 -1.05
N MET A 173 4.36 -14.57 -1.36
CA MET A 173 4.76 -15.87 -1.90
C MET A 173 4.51 -17.01 -0.89
N ILE A 174 4.90 -16.84 0.36
CA ILE A 174 4.73 -17.84 1.42
C ILE A 174 3.24 -18.08 1.68
N ILE A 175 2.46 -17.01 1.87
CA ILE A 175 1.02 -17.13 2.14
C ILE A 175 0.31 -17.82 0.97
N SER A 176 0.59 -17.40 -0.27
CA SER A 176 -0.02 -18.01 -1.46
C SER A 176 0.40 -19.47 -1.64
N TYR A 177 1.64 -19.81 -1.35
CA TYR A 177 2.15 -21.17 -1.37
C TYR A 177 1.35 -22.07 -0.40
N PHE A 178 1.19 -21.65 0.85
CA PHE A 178 0.45 -22.43 1.84
C PHE A 178 -1.05 -22.52 1.53
N ILE A 179 -1.70 -21.45 1.09
CA ILE A 179 -3.12 -21.49 0.67
C ILE A 179 -3.27 -22.45 -0.52
N SER A 180 -2.36 -22.41 -1.47
CA SER A 180 -2.39 -23.31 -2.62
C SER A 180 -2.22 -24.77 -2.22
N LEU A 181 -1.25 -25.11 -1.37
CA LEU A 181 -1.09 -26.45 -0.84
C LEU A 181 -2.34 -26.92 -0.10
N TRP A 182 -2.88 -26.09 0.78
CA TRP A 182 -4.09 -26.39 1.54
C TRP A 182 -5.25 -26.77 0.62
N LEU A 183 -5.53 -25.99 -0.43
CA LEU A 183 -6.56 -26.27 -1.41
C LEU A 183 -6.24 -27.52 -2.26
N MET A 184 -4.99 -27.70 -2.69
CA MET A 184 -4.58 -28.88 -3.47
C MET A 184 -4.78 -30.19 -2.70
N TYR A 185 -4.38 -30.22 -1.43
CA TYR A 185 -4.57 -31.43 -0.60
C TYR A 185 -6.04 -31.67 -0.28
N SER A 186 -6.86 -30.64 -0.17
CA SER A 186 -8.29 -30.77 0.10
C SER A 186 -9.11 -31.25 -1.10
N SER A 187 -8.58 -31.12 -2.32
CA SER A 187 -9.21 -31.71 -3.50
C SER A 187 -9.25 -33.25 -3.45
N ARG A 188 -8.38 -33.86 -2.64
CA ARG A 188 -8.34 -35.31 -2.42
C ARG A 188 -9.46 -35.73 -1.47
N LYS A 189 -9.95 -36.95 -1.60
CA LYS A 189 -10.97 -37.55 -0.69
C LYS A 189 -10.39 -37.91 0.68
N ASN A 190 -9.39 -37.21 1.17
CA ASN A 190 -8.76 -37.43 2.47
C ASN A 190 -9.48 -36.55 3.54
N SER A 191 -9.69 -37.10 4.73
CA SER A 191 -10.33 -36.41 5.86
C SER A 191 -9.38 -35.42 6.55
N LEU A 192 -8.08 -35.68 6.58
CA LEU A 192 -7.11 -34.86 7.33
C LEU A 192 -7.12 -33.37 6.95
N PRO A 193 -7.08 -32.96 5.66
CA PRO A 193 -7.17 -31.56 5.29
C PRO A 193 -8.48 -30.90 5.72
N LYS A 194 -9.59 -31.65 5.75
CA LYS A 194 -10.89 -31.13 6.18
C LYS A 194 -10.94 -30.90 7.70
N ILE A 195 -10.38 -31.84 8.48
CA ILE A 195 -10.25 -31.70 9.93
C ILE A 195 -9.39 -30.48 10.25
N LEU A 196 -8.22 -30.35 9.56
CA LEU A 196 -7.34 -29.18 9.70
C LEU A 196 -8.08 -27.87 9.37
N THR A 197 -8.90 -27.88 8.33
CA THR A 197 -9.72 -26.72 7.97
C THR A 197 -10.66 -26.31 9.09
N VAL A 198 -11.39 -27.26 9.69
CA VAL A 198 -12.30 -26.98 10.80
C VAL A 198 -11.53 -26.44 12.01
N VAL A 199 -10.38 -27.05 12.34
CA VAL A 199 -9.52 -26.56 13.43
C VAL A 199 -9.06 -25.13 13.18
N LEU A 200 -8.60 -24.82 11.96
CA LEU A 200 -8.20 -23.45 11.59
C LEU A 200 -9.38 -22.48 11.67
N MET A 201 -10.58 -22.88 11.23
CA MET A 201 -11.78 -22.04 11.36
C MET A 201 -12.09 -21.71 12.83
N LEU A 202 -11.98 -22.69 13.72
CA LEU A 202 -12.20 -22.47 15.15
C LEU A 202 -11.11 -21.57 15.76
N LEU A 203 -9.85 -21.76 15.37
CA LEU A 203 -8.74 -20.90 15.82
C LEU A 203 -8.92 -19.45 15.35
N VAL A 204 -9.33 -19.23 14.10
CA VAL A 204 -9.61 -17.86 13.59
C VAL A 204 -10.80 -17.26 14.32
N LEU A 205 -11.87 -18.04 14.59
CA LEU A 205 -13.01 -17.55 15.37
C LEU A 205 -12.59 -17.14 16.79
N TRP A 206 -11.79 -17.98 17.45
CA TRP A 206 -11.23 -17.66 18.76
C TRP A 206 -10.36 -16.40 18.73
N PHE A 207 -9.48 -16.26 17.73
CA PHE A 207 -8.66 -15.06 17.53
C PHE A 207 -9.54 -13.82 17.36
N LEU A 208 -10.54 -13.87 16.49
CA LEU A 208 -11.48 -12.77 16.25
C LEU A 208 -12.21 -12.37 17.53
N SER A 209 -12.62 -13.33 18.37
CA SER A 209 -13.27 -13.04 19.66
C SER A 209 -12.38 -12.26 20.63
N LYS A 210 -11.05 -12.28 20.44
CA LYS A 210 -10.07 -11.54 21.27
C LYS A 210 -9.70 -10.18 20.69
N VAL A 211 -9.75 -10.05 19.37
CA VAL A 211 -9.24 -8.85 18.67
C VAL A 211 -10.36 -7.87 18.31
N LEU A 212 -11.58 -8.37 18.03
CA LEU A 212 -12.69 -7.50 17.70
C LEU A 212 -13.21 -6.73 18.93
N VAL A 213 -13.42 -5.44 18.73
CA VAL A 213 -14.13 -4.60 19.73
C VAL A 213 -15.58 -5.05 19.80
N GLY A 214 -16.01 -5.52 20.96
CA GLY A 214 -17.39 -5.97 21.20
C GLY A 214 -18.37 -4.81 21.16
N TYR A 215 -19.65 -5.11 20.90
CA TYR A 215 -20.73 -4.13 20.78
C TYR A 215 -20.82 -3.21 22.00
N GLU A 216 -20.61 -3.73 23.19
CA GLU A 216 -20.66 -2.99 24.46
C GLU A 216 -19.60 -1.88 24.56
N ASN A 217 -18.51 -2.01 23.82
CA ASN A 217 -17.40 -1.06 23.81
C ASN A 217 -17.50 -0.04 22.68
N ILE A 218 -18.51 -0.13 21.81
CA ILE A 218 -18.72 0.79 20.68
C ILE A 218 -19.49 2.03 21.19
N LYS A 219 -18.82 3.18 21.26
CA LYS A 219 -19.41 4.41 21.78
C LYS A 219 -20.58 4.95 20.95
N LYS A 220 -20.55 4.77 19.63
CA LYS A 220 -21.59 5.24 18.69
C LYS A 220 -21.81 4.18 17.61
N PRO A 221 -22.68 3.19 17.84
CA PRO A 221 -22.97 2.16 16.85
C PRO A 221 -23.59 2.79 15.60
N ARG A 222 -23.08 2.40 14.42
CA ARG A 222 -23.55 2.89 13.11
C ARG A 222 -24.84 2.23 12.65
N PHE A 223 -25.15 1.06 13.20
CA PHE A 223 -26.31 0.22 12.83
C PHE A 223 -27.08 -0.18 14.08
N GLU A 224 -28.37 -0.38 13.94
CA GLU A 224 -29.22 -0.91 15.02
C GLU A 224 -28.87 -2.36 15.38
N SER A 225 -28.44 -3.15 14.38
CA SER A 225 -28.02 -4.53 14.59
C SER A 225 -26.64 -4.60 15.26
N PRO A 226 -26.50 -5.27 16.43
CA PRO A 226 -25.20 -5.47 17.08
C PRO A 226 -24.18 -6.14 16.20
N PHE A 227 -24.59 -7.11 15.38
CA PHE A 227 -23.73 -7.83 14.44
C PHE A 227 -23.10 -6.90 13.41
N TRP A 228 -23.91 -6.07 12.74
CA TRP A 228 -23.40 -5.13 11.74
C TRP A 228 -22.58 -3.99 12.35
N SER A 229 -22.94 -3.55 13.55
CA SER A 229 -22.18 -2.55 14.29
C SER A 229 -20.78 -3.05 14.64
N VAL A 230 -20.63 -4.30 15.05
CA VAL A 230 -19.32 -4.90 15.35
C VAL A 230 -18.50 -5.09 14.07
N ILE A 231 -19.08 -5.65 13.01
CA ILE A 231 -18.34 -5.94 11.76
C ILE A 231 -17.88 -4.67 11.06
N CYS A 232 -18.73 -3.63 11.03
CA CYS A 232 -18.46 -2.38 10.33
C CYS A 232 -17.80 -1.30 11.23
N GLU A 233 -17.43 -1.64 12.47
CA GLU A 233 -16.63 -0.75 13.31
C GLU A 233 -15.28 -0.48 12.64
N PRO A 234 -14.82 0.78 12.53
CA PRO A 234 -13.54 1.11 11.85
C PRO A 234 -12.33 0.33 12.35
N SER A 235 -12.27 0.01 13.64
CA SER A 235 -11.22 -0.82 14.23
C SER A 235 -11.31 -2.29 13.85
N ASN A 236 -12.53 -2.80 13.59
CA ASN A 236 -12.83 -4.20 13.32
C ASN A 236 -12.87 -4.54 11.82
N ILE A 237 -13.18 -3.57 10.96
CA ILE A 237 -13.52 -3.82 9.56
C ILE A 237 -12.42 -4.56 8.80
N LYS A 238 -11.15 -4.29 9.11
CA LYS A 238 -10.00 -4.98 8.51
C LYS A 238 -9.96 -6.46 8.88
N TRP A 239 -10.16 -6.77 10.16
CA TRP A 239 -10.22 -8.15 10.65
C TRP A 239 -11.44 -8.89 10.13
N SER A 240 -12.55 -8.18 9.96
CA SER A 240 -13.76 -8.71 9.34
C SER A 240 -13.52 -9.10 7.87
N LEU A 241 -12.80 -8.27 7.11
CA LEU A 241 -12.41 -8.55 5.73
C LEU A 241 -11.44 -9.74 5.64
N VAL A 242 -10.43 -9.79 6.53
CA VAL A 242 -9.52 -10.95 6.63
C VAL A 242 -10.32 -12.23 6.93
N ALA A 243 -11.28 -12.16 7.84
CA ALA A 243 -12.15 -13.28 8.16
C ALA A 243 -13.00 -13.74 6.95
N ILE A 244 -13.60 -12.80 6.22
CA ILE A 244 -14.38 -13.10 5.02
C ILE A 244 -13.54 -13.84 3.97
N ILE A 245 -12.32 -13.37 3.70
CA ILE A 245 -11.39 -14.04 2.78
C ILE A 245 -11.07 -15.44 3.29
N PHE A 246 -10.65 -15.56 4.55
CA PHE A 246 -10.27 -16.83 5.14
C PHE A 246 -11.43 -17.83 5.11
N TYR A 247 -12.62 -17.44 5.61
CA TYR A 247 -13.77 -18.34 5.65
C TYR A 247 -14.28 -18.70 4.25
N SER A 248 -14.21 -17.81 3.27
CA SER A 248 -14.55 -18.15 1.88
C SER A 248 -13.66 -19.26 1.32
N VAL A 249 -12.35 -19.18 1.55
CA VAL A 249 -11.38 -20.21 1.14
C VAL A 249 -11.57 -21.49 1.95
N ALA A 250 -11.80 -21.38 3.27
CA ALA A 250 -12.01 -22.52 4.14
C ALA A 250 -13.29 -23.30 3.81
N LEU A 251 -14.40 -22.61 3.56
CA LEU A 251 -15.66 -23.26 3.16
C LEU A 251 -15.53 -23.94 1.80
N PHE A 252 -14.88 -23.29 0.82
CA PHE A 252 -14.59 -23.94 -0.45
C PHE A 252 -13.74 -25.20 -0.26
N ASN A 253 -12.73 -25.13 0.60
CA ASN A 253 -11.84 -26.24 0.93
C ASN A 253 -12.63 -27.47 1.46
N LEU A 254 -13.61 -27.26 2.32
CA LEU A 254 -14.46 -28.34 2.88
C LEU A 254 -15.25 -29.07 1.80
N VAL A 255 -15.74 -28.36 0.79
CA VAL A 255 -16.62 -28.94 -0.25
C VAL A 255 -15.90 -29.29 -1.54
N PHE A 256 -14.65 -28.90 -1.70
CA PHE A 256 -13.91 -29.00 -2.98
C PHE A 256 -13.86 -30.44 -3.52
N SER A 257 -13.57 -31.41 -2.68
CA SER A 257 -13.47 -32.82 -3.10
C SER A 257 -14.80 -33.45 -3.54
N SER A 258 -15.94 -32.83 -3.22
CA SER A 258 -17.27 -33.28 -3.61
C SER A 258 -17.79 -32.60 -4.88
N LEU A 259 -17.11 -31.56 -5.36
CA LEU A 259 -17.50 -30.82 -6.53
C LEU A 259 -16.95 -31.46 -7.82
N SER A 260 -17.77 -31.49 -8.87
CA SER A 260 -17.26 -31.75 -10.21
C SER A 260 -16.36 -30.60 -10.67
N THR A 261 -15.41 -30.87 -11.56
CA THR A 261 -14.45 -29.87 -12.07
C THR A 261 -15.16 -28.62 -12.59
N SER A 262 -16.26 -28.78 -13.35
CA SER A 262 -17.02 -27.64 -13.87
C SER A 262 -17.69 -26.83 -12.77
N LYS A 263 -18.23 -27.47 -11.73
CA LYS A 263 -18.83 -26.76 -10.57
C LYS A 263 -17.75 -26.05 -9.76
N ALA A 264 -16.62 -26.70 -9.51
CA ALA A 264 -15.48 -26.10 -8.80
C ALA A 264 -14.97 -24.86 -9.54
N GLU A 265 -14.81 -24.91 -10.87
CA GLU A 265 -14.40 -23.75 -11.66
C GLU A 265 -15.40 -22.59 -11.58
N LYS A 266 -16.71 -22.86 -11.62
CA LYS A 266 -17.73 -21.82 -11.47
C LYS A 266 -17.69 -21.17 -10.08
N VAL A 267 -17.46 -21.95 -9.03
CA VAL A 267 -17.32 -21.41 -7.66
C VAL A 267 -16.05 -20.58 -7.55
N LEU A 268 -14.91 -21.06 -8.07
CA LEU A 268 -13.64 -20.33 -8.06
C LEU A 268 -13.75 -18.99 -8.80
N LYS A 269 -14.45 -18.93 -9.93
CA LYS A 269 -14.69 -17.65 -10.63
C LYS A 269 -15.46 -16.65 -9.76
N LYS A 270 -16.46 -17.11 -8.99
CA LYS A 270 -17.19 -16.24 -8.04
C LYS A 270 -16.31 -15.82 -6.86
N MET A 271 -15.51 -16.75 -6.34
CA MET A 271 -14.56 -16.44 -5.28
C MET A 271 -13.50 -15.43 -5.75
N GLN A 272 -13.12 -15.48 -7.03
CA GLN A 272 -12.17 -14.52 -7.58
C GLN A 272 -12.73 -13.09 -7.62
N LEU A 273 -14.03 -12.90 -7.77
CA LEU A 273 -14.64 -11.59 -7.59
C LEU A 273 -14.41 -11.06 -6.17
N LEU A 274 -14.58 -11.91 -5.16
CA LEU A 274 -14.37 -11.53 -3.77
C LEU A 274 -12.88 -11.25 -3.48
N SER A 275 -11.96 -12.13 -3.90
CA SER A 275 -10.53 -11.96 -3.66
C SER A 275 -9.97 -10.73 -4.38
N SER A 276 -10.39 -10.48 -5.62
CA SER A 276 -10.04 -9.28 -6.37
C SER A 276 -10.58 -8.00 -5.73
N ALA A 277 -11.83 -8.01 -5.24
CA ALA A 277 -12.39 -6.90 -4.47
C ALA A 277 -11.58 -6.61 -3.22
N SER A 278 -11.25 -7.64 -2.45
CA SER A 278 -10.46 -7.51 -1.22
C SER A 278 -9.04 -7.01 -1.49
N PHE A 279 -8.41 -7.49 -2.56
CA PHE A 279 -7.09 -6.99 -2.97
C PHE A 279 -7.16 -5.52 -3.41
N SER A 280 -8.18 -5.14 -4.18
CA SER A 280 -8.39 -3.75 -4.60
C SER A 280 -8.65 -2.82 -3.41
N LEU A 281 -9.43 -3.25 -2.41
CA LEU A 281 -9.58 -2.51 -1.14
C LEU A 281 -8.22 -2.28 -0.47
N GLY A 282 -7.42 -3.33 -0.31
CA GLY A 282 -6.08 -3.23 0.28
C GLY A 282 -5.14 -2.33 -0.54
N HIS A 283 -5.22 -2.40 -1.88
CA HIS A 283 -4.45 -1.56 -2.79
C HIS A 283 -4.81 -0.08 -2.63
N GLY A 284 -6.10 0.28 -2.77
CA GLY A 284 -6.57 1.65 -2.61
C GLY A 284 -6.22 2.21 -1.23
N GLY A 285 -6.45 1.41 -0.17
CA GLY A 285 -6.14 1.80 1.21
C GLY A 285 -4.67 2.09 1.45
N ASN A 286 -3.78 1.22 0.96
CA ASN A 286 -2.34 1.40 1.14
C ASN A 286 -1.80 2.58 0.32
N ASP A 287 -2.22 2.73 -0.94
CA ASP A 287 -1.58 3.66 -1.86
C ASP A 287 -2.10 5.09 -1.70
N SER A 288 -3.40 5.31 -1.52
CA SER A 288 -3.94 6.66 -1.26
C SER A 288 -3.42 7.27 0.05
N GLN A 289 -3.21 6.45 1.09
CA GLN A 289 -2.64 6.95 2.35
C GLN A 289 -1.23 7.53 2.16
N LYS A 290 -0.43 7.04 1.22
CA LYS A 290 0.91 7.58 0.94
C LYS A 290 0.84 9.00 0.41
N VAL A 291 -0.13 9.28 -0.46
CA VAL A 291 -0.35 10.63 -1.00
C VAL A 291 -0.91 11.57 0.07
N MET A 292 -1.80 11.09 0.93
CA MET A 292 -2.22 11.84 2.11
C MET A 292 -1.03 12.22 3.00
N GLY A 293 -0.06 11.30 3.17
CA GLY A 293 1.18 11.56 3.90
C GLY A 293 2.02 12.67 3.29
N ILE A 294 2.10 12.75 1.95
CA ILE A 294 2.80 13.85 1.25
C ILE A 294 2.10 15.18 1.51
N ILE A 295 0.78 15.20 1.37
CA ILE A 295 0.00 16.42 1.60
C ILE A 295 0.19 16.89 3.04
N ALA A 296 0.13 15.97 4.00
CA ALA A 296 0.35 16.26 5.41
C ALA A 296 1.77 16.81 5.68
N ALA A 297 2.80 16.21 5.07
CA ALA A 297 4.17 16.71 5.17
C ALA A 297 4.31 18.12 4.57
N ALA A 298 3.69 18.38 3.43
CA ALA A 298 3.72 19.69 2.78
C ALA A 298 3.05 20.78 3.66
N VAL A 299 1.93 20.46 4.26
CA VAL A 299 1.25 21.36 5.21
C VAL A 299 2.13 21.61 6.44
N ALA A 300 2.71 20.57 7.03
CA ALA A 300 3.60 20.71 8.18
C ALA A 300 4.82 21.59 7.86
N VAL A 301 5.49 21.36 6.72
CA VAL A 301 6.63 22.19 6.27
C VAL A 301 6.20 23.65 6.02
N TYR A 302 5.02 23.87 5.47
CA TYR A 302 4.50 25.23 5.28
C TYR A 302 4.26 25.93 6.63
N LEU A 303 3.68 25.25 7.60
CA LEU A 303 3.40 25.80 8.93
C LEU A 303 4.67 26.07 9.73
N ASN A 304 5.75 25.31 9.53
CA ASN A 304 7.04 25.60 10.17
C ASN A 304 7.58 26.98 9.78
N THR A 305 7.34 27.41 8.54
CA THR A 305 7.78 28.74 8.04
C THR A 305 6.72 29.82 8.22
N HIS A 306 5.45 29.45 8.44
CA HIS A 306 4.31 30.36 8.57
C HIS A 306 3.41 29.93 9.75
N PRO A 307 3.88 30.01 11.01
CA PRO A 307 3.15 29.45 12.17
C PRO A 307 1.76 30.03 12.40
N HIS A 308 1.50 31.23 11.93
CA HIS A 308 0.21 31.95 12.08
C HIS A 308 -0.63 31.98 10.80
N ALA A 309 -0.28 31.17 9.80
CA ALA A 309 -1.03 31.13 8.56
C ALA A 309 -2.45 30.60 8.79
N ASN A 310 -3.42 31.30 8.24
CA ASN A 310 -4.79 30.76 8.21
C ASN A 310 -4.85 29.60 7.19
N MET A 311 -5.08 28.40 7.69
CA MET A 311 -5.16 27.18 6.90
C MET A 311 -6.60 26.85 6.46
N SER A 312 -7.58 27.65 6.86
CA SER A 312 -8.96 27.51 6.42
C SER A 312 -9.30 28.61 5.42
N MET A 313 -9.51 28.23 4.17
CA MET A 313 -9.88 29.14 3.09
C MET A 313 -11.30 28.79 2.57
N GLY A 314 -12.31 28.98 3.41
CA GLY A 314 -13.69 28.67 3.08
C GLY A 314 -13.91 27.17 2.85
N TRP A 315 -14.15 26.76 1.61
CA TRP A 315 -14.33 25.34 1.24
C TRP A 315 -13.04 24.51 1.29
N LEU A 316 -11.87 25.14 1.26
CA LEU A 316 -10.56 24.50 1.32
C LEU A 316 -9.99 24.62 2.74
N ASP A 317 -10.23 23.60 3.55
CA ASP A 317 -9.62 23.47 4.86
C ASP A 317 -8.34 22.63 4.77
N LEU A 318 -7.22 23.20 5.19
CA LEU A 318 -5.89 22.56 5.19
C LEU A 318 -5.37 22.33 6.63
N ASN A 319 -6.24 22.34 7.64
CA ASN A 319 -5.88 22.07 9.02
C ASN A 319 -5.56 20.57 9.22
N VAL A 320 -4.34 20.20 8.87
CA VAL A 320 -3.83 18.84 9.06
C VAL A 320 -3.00 18.78 10.34
N VAL A 321 -3.36 17.87 11.23
CA VAL A 321 -2.61 17.57 12.46
C VAL A 321 -1.98 16.19 12.30
N LEU A 322 -0.64 16.13 12.32
CA LEU A 322 0.07 14.85 12.33
C LEU A 322 0.00 14.21 13.73
N PRO A 323 -0.16 12.88 13.81
CA PRO A 323 -0.11 12.19 15.09
C PRO A 323 1.23 12.47 15.77
N SER A 324 1.20 12.84 17.03
CA SER A 324 2.41 13.06 17.84
C SER A 324 2.23 12.51 19.25
N ASP A 325 3.32 12.07 19.85
CA ASP A 325 3.39 11.75 21.27
C ASP A 325 4.39 12.74 21.88
N LYS A 326 3.88 13.75 22.57
CA LYS A 326 4.71 14.73 23.27
C LYS A 326 4.40 14.62 24.77
N ASN A 327 5.42 14.28 25.54
CA ASN A 327 5.35 14.20 27.02
C ASN A 327 4.24 13.24 27.52
N GLY A 328 4.02 12.09 26.82
CA GLY A 328 3.00 11.11 27.19
C GLY A 328 1.56 11.49 26.80
N VAL A 329 1.37 12.63 26.15
CA VAL A 329 0.08 13.03 25.59
C VAL A 329 0.03 12.64 24.11
N LYS A 330 -0.80 11.64 23.79
CA LYS A 330 -1.05 11.23 22.43
C LYS A 330 -2.02 12.20 21.77
N ILE A 331 -1.56 12.86 20.72
CA ILE A 331 -2.39 13.68 19.85
C ILE A 331 -2.76 12.81 18.63
N ASP A 332 -4.03 12.50 18.49
CA ASP A 332 -4.53 11.78 17.32
C ASP A 332 -4.43 12.68 16.07
N GLY A 333 -3.93 12.09 14.98
CA GLY A 333 -3.84 12.78 13.70
C GLY A 333 -5.24 13.15 13.20
N GLN A 334 -5.40 14.38 12.73
CA GLN A 334 -6.62 14.87 12.12
C GLN A 334 -6.34 15.39 10.72
N MET A 335 -7.22 15.05 9.79
CA MET A 335 -7.11 15.47 8.39
C MET A 335 -8.50 15.86 7.89
N PRO A 336 -8.65 17.03 7.25
CA PRO A 336 -9.92 17.42 6.63
C PRO A 336 -10.43 16.34 5.67
N SER A 337 -11.71 16.01 5.74
CA SER A 337 -12.31 14.86 5.03
C SER A 337 -12.19 14.92 3.50
N TRP A 338 -12.05 16.12 2.93
CA TRP A 338 -11.88 16.29 1.49
C TRP A 338 -10.54 15.74 0.97
N ILE A 339 -9.46 15.77 1.78
CA ILE A 339 -8.14 15.26 1.37
C ILE A 339 -8.18 13.74 1.13
N PRO A 340 -8.61 12.91 2.10
CA PRO A 340 -8.80 11.49 1.83
C PRO A 340 -9.75 11.23 0.67
N LEU A 341 -10.89 11.93 0.62
CA LEU A 341 -11.87 11.76 -0.46
C LEU A 341 -11.25 12.05 -1.82
N ALA A 342 -10.44 13.11 -1.95
CA ALA A 342 -9.75 13.46 -3.19
C ALA A 342 -8.71 12.40 -3.58
N CYS A 343 -7.91 11.88 -2.62
CA CYS A 343 -6.92 10.84 -2.88
C CYS A 343 -7.59 9.53 -3.34
N TYR A 344 -8.60 9.04 -2.61
CA TYR A 344 -9.32 7.83 -3.02
C TYR A 344 -10.07 7.99 -4.35
N SER A 345 -10.54 9.19 -4.65
CA SER A 345 -11.14 9.50 -5.96
C SER A 345 -10.08 9.51 -7.07
N ALA A 346 -8.91 10.11 -6.82
CA ALA A 346 -7.83 10.19 -7.79
C ALA A 346 -7.31 8.80 -8.18
N ILE A 347 -7.02 7.92 -7.19
CA ILE A 347 -6.56 6.57 -7.47
C ILE A 347 -7.63 5.74 -8.20
N ALA A 348 -8.90 5.89 -7.84
CA ALA A 348 -10.01 5.19 -8.49
C ALA A 348 -10.16 5.62 -9.96
N LEU A 349 -10.13 6.92 -10.23
CA LEU A 349 -10.17 7.48 -11.59
C LEU A 349 -8.95 7.04 -12.41
N GLY A 350 -7.76 7.02 -11.79
CA GLY A 350 -6.56 6.47 -12.40
C GLY A 350 -6.73 5.00 -12.77
N THR A 351 -7.26 4.18 -11.87
CA THR A 351 -7.53 2.76 -12.12
C THR A 351 -8.50 2.54 -13.28
N LEU A 352 -9.51 3.40 -13.45
CA LEU A 352 -10.42 3.35 -14.60
C LEU A 352 -9.70 3.53 -15.94
N SER A 353 -8.62 4.31 -15.98
CA SER A 353 -7.82 4.52 -17.19
C SER A 353 -7.03 3.27 -17.60
N GLY A 354 -6.74 2.37 -16.67
CA GLY A 354 -6.09 1.07 -16.84
C GLY A 354 -4.63 1.14 -17.32
N GLY A 355 -3.77 0.29 -16.78
CA GLY A 355 -2.36 0.17 -17.15
C GLY A 355 -2.09 -1.01 -18.10
N TRP A 356 -2.68 -1.04 -19.30
CA TRP A 356 -2.75 -2.24 -20.16
C TRP A 356 -1.40 -2.89 -20.48
N LYS A 357 -0.32 -2.12 -20.62
CA LYS A 357 1.02 -2.68 -20.87
C LYS A 357 1.52 -3.48 -19.67
N ILE A 358 1.30 -2.98 -18.46
CA ILE A 358 1.70 -3.63 -17.20
C ILE A 358 0.79 -4.83 -16.92
N ILE A 359 -0.53 -4.70 -17.17
CA ILE A 359 -1.51 -5.78 -17.04
C ILE A 359 -1.08 -7.00 -17.85
N LYS A 360 -0.66 -6.80 -19.10
CA LYS A 360 -0.15 -7.88 -19.95
C LYS A 360 1.12 -8.54 -19.37
N THR A 361 1.99 -7.75 -18.75
CA THR A 361 3.22 -8.28 -18.13
C THR A 361 2.90 -9.14 -16.91
N MET A 362 2.07 -8.67 -16.01
CA MET A 362 1.74 -9.37 -14.76
C MET A 362 0.79 -10.55 -14.95
N GLY A 363 -0.23 -10.38 -15.79
CA GLY A 363 -1.28 -11.39 -15.98
C GLY A 363 -0.85 -12.60 -16.83
N SER A 364 0.19 -12.47 -17.67
CA SER A 364 0.54 -13.55 -18.60
C SER A 364 2.02 -13.89 -18.72
N LYS A 365 2.95 -13.00 -18.27
CA LYS A 365 4.38 -13.22 -18.48
C LYS A 365 5.10 -13.83 -17.27
N ILE A 366 4.53 -13.84 -16.06
CA ILE A 366 5.15 -14.41 -14.85
C ILE A 366 4.87 -15.91 -14.79
N THR A 367 3.60 -16.29 -14.78
CA THR A 367 3.12 -17.68 -14.83
C THR A 367 1.76 -17.75 -15.49
N LYS A 368 1.30 -18.94 -15.86
CA LYS A 368 -0.06 -19.13 -16.36
C LYS A 368 -1.03 -19.15 -15.20
N VAL A 369 -1.99 -18.22 -15.18
CA VAL A 369 -2.98 -18.04 -14.13
C VAL A 369 -4.35 -18.53 -14.60
N THR A 370 -4.99 -19.42 -13.83
CA THR A 370 -6.39 -19.82 -13.96
C THR A 370 -7.17 -19.22 -12.79
N ALA A 371 -8.50 -19.42 -12.72
CA ALA A 371 -9.32 -18.90 -11.63
C ALA A 371 -8.82 -19.40 -10.24
N TYR A 372 -8.31 -20.62 -10.17
CA TYR A 372 -7.71 -21.16 -8.94
C TYR A 372 -6.50 -20.33 -8.48
N GLU A 373 -5.53 -20.13 -9.37
CA GLU A 373 -4.34 -19.34 -9.05
C GLU A 373 -4.70 -17.88 -8.78
N GLY A 374 -5.69 -17.34 -9.49
CA GLY A 374 -6.19 -15.99 -9.27
C GLY A 374 -6.72 -15.80 -7.85
N VAL A 375 -7.64 -16.67 -7.40
CA VAL A 375 -8.17 -16.63 -6.02
C VAL A 375 -7.06 -16.69 -4.98
N VAL A 376 -6.13 -17.64 -5.14
CA VAL A 376 -5.03 -17.83 -4.17
C VAL A 376 -4.10 -16.62 -4.13
N ALA A 377 -3.67 -16.12 -5.30
CA ALA A 377 -2.74 -15.00 -5.37
C ALA A 377 -3.36 -13.70 -4.83
N GLU A 378 -4.60 -13.39 -5.21
CA GLU A 378 -5.32 -12.20 -4.74
C GLU A 378 -5.64 -12.28 -3.25
N SER A 379 -6.07 -13.43 -2.74
CA SER A 379 -6.31 -13.65 -1.31
C SER A 379 -5.03 -13.47 -0.50
N ALA A 380 -3.93 -14.07 -0.93
CA ALA A 380 -2.62 -13.92 -0.26
C ALA A 380 -2.12 -12.48 -0.31
N GLY A 381 -2.27 -11.81 -1.45
CA GLY A 381 -1.93 -10.41 -1.62
C GLY A 381 -2.75 -9.53 -0.68
N ALA A 382 -4.07 -9.70 -0.65
CA ALA A 382 -4.96 -8.94 0.24
C ALA A 382 -4.61 -9.16 1.73
N LEU A 383 -4.41 -10.41 2.15
CA LEU A 383 -3.98 -10.72 3.52
C LEU A 383 -2.65 -10.04 3.87
N THR A 384 -1.67 -10.07 2.95
CA THR A 384 -0.38 -9.38 3.17
C THR A 384 -0.58 -7.88 3.34
N LEU A 385 -1.40 -7.23 2.49
CA LEU A 385 -1.68 -5.80 2.58
C LEU A 385 -2.39 -5.42 3.88
N PHE A 386 -3.38 -6.18 4.31
CA PHE A 386 -4.10 -5.91 5.57
C PHE A 386 -3.19 -6.10 6.80
N ILE A 387 -2.32 -7.13 6.78
CA ILE A 387 -1.35 -7.36 7.86
C ILE A 387 -0.35 -6.20 7.93
N THR A 388 0.25 -5.81 6.82
CA THR A 388 1.26 -4.73 6.80
C THR A 388 0.65 -3.37 7.12
N GLU A 389 -0.59 -3.12 6.70
CA GLU A 389 -1.31 -1.90 7.06
C GLU A 389 -1.64 -1.86 8.56
N HIS A 390 -2.03 -2.98 9.17
CA HIS A 390 -2.23 -3.06 10.62
C HIS A 390 -0.97 -2.62 11.39
N PHE A 391 0.20 -2.98 10.88
CA PHE A 391 1.49 -2.55 11.43
C PHE A 391 1.95 -1.17 10.94
N LYS A 392 1.15 -0.47 10.15
CA LYS A 392 1.45 0.86 9.58
C LYS A 392 2.71 0.88 8.71
N ILE A 393 3.04 -0.24 8.07
CA ILE A 393 4.20 -0.39 7.19
C ILE A 393 3.79 -0.11 5.75
N PRO A 394 4.31 0.95 5.11
CA PRO A 394 4.06 1.20 3.70
C PRO A 394 4.78 0.16 2.84
N VAL A 395 4.00 -0.70 2.19
CA VAL A 395 4.54 -1.73 1.29
C VAL A 395 4.18 -1.45 -0.15
N SER A 396 4.88 -2.14 -1.06
CA SER A 396 4.55 -2.13 -2.48
C SER A 396 3.49 -3.18 -2.79
N THR A 397 2.34 -2.73 -3.25
CA THR A 397 1.25 -3.58 -3.73
C THR A 397 1.68 -4.42 -4.94
N THR A 398 2.49 -3.85 -5.84
CA THR A 398 3.10 -4.53 -7.00
C THR A 398 3.99 -5.70 -6.58
N HIS A 399 4.86 -5.50 -5.59
CA HIS A 399 5.73 -6.55 -5.09
C HIS A 399 4.94 -7.66 -4.40
N THR A 400 3.96 -7.28 -3.58
CA THR A 400 3.10 -8.21 -2.85
C THR A 400 2.35 -9.15 -3.79
N ILE A 401 1.61 -8.61 -4.77
CA ILE A 401 0.85 -9.45 -5.71
C ILE A 401 1.75 -10.27 -6.63
N THR A 402 2.89 -9.70 -7.06
CA THR A 402 3.87 -10.44 -7.86
C THR A 402 4.42 -11.63 -7.09
N GLY A 403 4.80 -11.43 -5.83
CA GLY A 403 5.22 -12.52 -4.93
C GLY A 403 4.15 -13.59 -4.78
N SER A 404 2.89 -13.18 -4.58
CA SER A 404 1.74 -14.09 -4.47
C SER A 404 1.52 -14.91 -5.76
N ILE A 405 1.67 -14.30 -6.95
CA ILE A 405 1.59 -15.01 -8.24
C ILE A 405 2.74 -16.00 -8.38
N ILE A 406 3.95 -15.65 -7.96
CA ILE A 406 5.11 -16.55 -7.98
C ILE A 406 4.88 -17.74 -7.04
N GLY A 407 4.42 -17.48 -5.82
CA GLY A 407 4.19 -18.52 -4.81
C GLY A 407 3.21 -19.59 -5.28
N VAL A 408 2.10 -19.16 -5.86
CA VAL A 408 1.13 -20.11 -6.43
C VAL A 408 1.68 -20.84 -7.68
N GLY A 409 2.54 -20.18 -8.45
CA GLY A 409 3.21 -20.80 -9.59
C GLY A 409 4.16 -21.93 -9.17
N VAL A 410 4.94 -21.70 -8.11
CA VAL A 410 5.90 -22.66 -7.56
C VAL A 410 5.22 -23.94 -7.05
N THR A 411 3.99 -23.87 -6.52
CA THR A 411 3.25 -25.05 -6.05
C THR A 411 2.95 -26.07 -7.17
N LYS A 412 2.83 -25.62 -8.41
CA LYS A 412 2.71 -26.54 -9.56
C LYS A 412 4.04 -27.21 -9.87
N ARG A 413 5.04 -26.39 -10.10
CA ARG A 413 6.46 -26.75 -10.30
C ARG A 413 7.29 -25.48 -10.37
N VAL A 414 8.52 -25.51 -9.91
CA VAL A 414 9.44 -24.36 -9.93
C VAL A 414 9.62 -23.80 -11.36
N SER A 415 9.63 -24.68 -12.37
CA SER A 415 9.75 -24.29 -13.78
C SER A 415 8.48 -23.71 -14.39
N ALA A 416 7.34 -23.68 -13.69
CA ALA A 416 6.12 -22.98 -14.15
C ALA A 416 6.24 -21.46 -14.03
N VAL A 417 7.17 -20.99 -13.20
CA VAL A 417 7.50 -19.57 -13.06
C VAL A 417 8.58 -19.19 -14.09
N ARG A 418 8.34 -18.12 -14.83
CA ARG A 418 9.32 -17.61 -15.81
C ARG A 418 10.36 -16.74 -15.10
N TRP A 419 11.35 -17.38 -14.49
CA TRP A 419 12.37 -16.74 -13.67
C TRP A 419 13.13 -15.61 -14.39
N GLY A 420 13.33 -15.70 -15.71
CA GLY A 420 13.95 -14.62 -16.48
C GLY A 420 13.14 -13.31 -16.47
N VAL A 421 11.81 -13.40 -16.37
CA VAL A 421 10.94 -12.22 -16.18
C VAL A 421 11.03 -11.76 -14.73
N THR A 422 10.94 -12.67 -13.78
CA THR A 422 11.01 -12.37 -12.33
C THR A 422 12.30 -11.66 -11.96
N VAL A 423 13.45 -12.09 -12.46
CA VAL A 423 14.75 -11.43 -12.22
C VAL A 423 14.77 -10.00 -12.78
N LYS A 424 14.19 -9.78 -13.98
CA LYS A 424 14.08 -8.42 -14.54
C LYS A 424 13.20 -7.51 -13.66
N LEU A 425 12.14 -8.06 -13.07
CA LEU A 425 11.30 -7.30 -12.13
C LEU A 425 12.06 -6.97 -10.84
N LEU A 426 12.81 -7.91 -10.27
CA LEU A 426 13.65 -7.68 -9.10
C LEU A 426 14.65 -6.53 -9.32
N TRP A 427 15.33 -6.53 -10.47
CA TRP A 427 16.22 -5.42 -10.82
C TRP A 427 15.49 -4.09 -10.94
N ALA A 428 14.31 -4.07 -11.58
CA ALA A 428 13.49 -2.87 -11.65
C ALA A 428 13.12 -2.34 -10.26
N TRP A 429 12.80 -3.23 -9.31
CA TRP A 429 12.46 -2.86 -7.94
C TRP A 429 13.66 -2.26 -7.19
N ILE A 430 14.83 -2.85 -7.31
CA ILE A 430 16.06 -2.38 -6.65
C ILE A 430 16.45 -1.00 -7.19
N PHE A 431 16.37 -0.79 -8.51
CA PHE A 431 16.76 0.47 -9.12
C PHE A 431 15.74 1.60 -8.95
N THR A 432 14.51 1.31 -8.59
CA THR A 432 13.46 2.33 -8.44
C THR A 432 13.84 3.43 -7.45
N ILE A 433 14.29 3.08 -6.23
CA ILE A 433 14.67 4.06 -5.21
C ILE A 433 15.88 4.89 -5.63
N PRO A 434 17.03 4.31 -6.05
CA PRO A 434 18.19 5.10 -6.47
C PRO A 434 17.92 6.03 -7.66
N VAL A 435 17.19 5.54 -8.66
CA VAL A 435 16.91 6.34 -9.87
C VAL A 435 15.94 7.48 -9.57
N SER A 436 14.86 7.22 -8.82
CA SER A 436 13.94 8.29 -8.43
C SER A 436 14.61 9.33 -7.51
N ALA A 437 15.52 8.89 -6.63
CA ALA A 437 16.31 9.78 -5.79
C ALA A 437 17.23 10.70 -6.64
N LEU A 438 17.90 10.14 -7.64
CA LEU A 438 18.75 10.91 -8.55
C LEU A 438 17.93 11.94 -9.34
N ILE A 439 16.79 11.53 -9.92
CA ILE A 439 15.89 12.43 -10.64
C ILE A 439 15.43 13.56 -9.72
N ALA A 440 15.04 13.26 -8.48
CA ALA A 440 14.60 14.26 -7.52
C ALA A 440 15.70 15.24 -7.12
N ALA A 441 16.93 14.75 -6.94
CA ALA A 441 18.07 15.60 -6.66
C ALA A 441 18.36 16.58 -7.82
N LEU A 442 18.30 16.10 -9.07
CA LEU A 442 18.47 16.94 -10.26
C LEU A 442 17.37 18.01 -10.36
N ILE A 443 16.11 17.61 -10.13
CA ILE A 443 14.97 18.55 -10.13
C ILE A 443 15.12 19.57 -9.00
N TYR A 444 15.57 19.15 -7.81
CA TYR A 444 15.78 20.05 -6.69
C TYR A 444 16.80 21.14 -7.04
N TYR A 445 17.97 20.80 -7.62
CA TYR A 445 18.96 21.78 -8.02
C TYR A 445 18.44 22.69 -9.14
N LEU A 446 17.67 22.14 -10.09
CA LEU A 446 17.04 22.94 -11.15
C LEU A 446 16.07 23.97 -10.55
N LEU A 447 15.16 23.54 -9.68
CA LEU A 447 14.18 24.43 -9.04
C LEU A 447 14.87 25.48 -8.16
N LYS A 448 15.90 25.10 -7.42
CA LYS A 448 16.68 26.03 -6.58
C LYS A 448 17.34 27.13 -7.40
N PHE A 449 17.68 26.87 -8.68
CA PHE A 449 18.25 27.86 -9.56
C PHE A 449 17.23 28.92 -9.99
N PHE A 450 15.97 28.56 -10.11
CA PHE A 450 14.87 29.45 -10.55
C PHE A 450 14.06 30.08 -9.41
N MET A 451 14.13 29.53 -8.20
CA MET A 451 13.41 30.02 -7.01
C MET A 451 14.36 30.71 -6.03
#